data_77acda2a24d33e43cf256fdbf259cf3d
#
_entry.id   77acda2a24d33e43cf256fdbf259cf3d
#
_cell.length_a   1.000
_cell.length_b   1.000
_cell.length_c   1.000
_cell.angle_alpha   90.00
_cell.angle_beta   90.00
_cell.angle_gamma   90.00
#
_symmetry.space_group_name_H-M   'P 1'
#
loop_
_entity.id
_entity.type
_entity.pdbx_description
1 polymer ?
#
loop_
_entity_poly.entity_id
_entity_poly.type
_entity_poly.pdbx_seq_one_letter_code
_entity_poly.pdbx_strand_id
1 'polypeptide(L)'
;MTDTVIFDMDGLMIDSENWTFEEYVKVCAEKGYIMDRACYKSIVGYTMTVIRQKFREHFGADFPLEEIISQVHENLDRRFAQEGIPVKPGLMALLDYLKQRRCRMVVATSSDRKRVDAILRRGGLEEYFVDVVCGDEVKNGKPDPEIFLKACEKAGASPETALVLEDSEWGILAAHRAGIPCICIPDMKEPGDESKALTVAVMSSLEEVIGYLQKSVYP
;
A
#
# COMPACT_ATOMS: atom_id res chain seq x y z
N MET A 1 11.21 13.39 17.71
CA MET A 1 9.87 12.83 18.10
C MET A 1 9.00 12.80 16.86
N THR A 2 8.40 11.66 16.56
CA THR A 2 7.51 11.54 15.40
C THR A 2 6.23 12.34 15.62
N ASP A 3 5.95 13.28 14.74
CA ASP A 3 4.74 14.11 14.75
C ASP A 3 3.84 13.90 13.53
N THR A 4 4.34 13.14 12.56
CA THR A 4 3.66 12.84 11.31
C THR A 4 3.86 11.36 10.95
N VAL A 5 2.77 10.66 10.61
CA VAL A 5 2.81 9.29 10.10
C VAL A 5 2.25 9.27 8.69
N ILE A 6 3.03 8.72 7.76
CA ILE A 6 2.67 8.60 6.35
C ILE A 6 2.36 7.13 6.07
N PHE A 7 1.17 6.87 5.59
CA PHE A 7 0.65 5.53 5.32
C PHE A 7 0.68 5.23 3.83
N ASP A 8 1.26 4.11 3.42
CA ASP A 8 0.83 3.51 2.17
C ASP A 8 -0.61 3.02 2.29
N MET A 9 -1.27 2.71 1.17
CA MET A 9 -2.68 2.29 1.19
C MET A 9 -2.85 0.81 0.86
N ASP A 10 -2.50 0.41 -0.36
CA ASP A 10 -2.75 -0.93 -0.87
C ASP A 10 -1.77 -1.94 -0.24
N GLY A 11 -2.29 -2.99 0.41
CA GLY A 11 -1.47 -3.95 1.17
C GLY A 11 -1.18 -3.53 2.61
N LEU A 12 -1.15 -2.22 2.91
CA LEU A 12 -0.91 -1.72 4.26
C LEU A 12 -2.20 -1.36 5.02
N MET A 13 -2.98 -0.41 4.49
CA MET A 13 -4.23 0.03 5.11
C MET A 13 -5.39 -0.89 4.77
N ILE A 14 -5.42 -1.37 3.54
CA ILE A 14 -6.49 -2.23 3.01
C ILE A 14 -5.92 -3.53 2.45
N ASP A 15 -6.67 -4.63 2.61
CA ASP A 15 -6.31 -5.95 2.10
C ASP A 15 -6.73 -6.11 0.63
N SER A 16 -6.34 -5.14 -0.20
CA SER A 16 -6.68 -5.11 -1.62
C SER A 16 -5.99 -6.21 -2.41
N GLU A 17 -4.77 -6.60 -2.03
CA GLU A 17 -3.98 -7.59 -2.75
C GLU A 17 -4.61 -8.99 -2.69
N ASN A 18 -5.12 -9.42 -1.51
CA ASN A 18 -5.82 -10.71 -1.42
C ASN A 18 -7.13 -10.70 -2.22
N TRP A 19 -7.89 -9.62 -2.17
CA TRP A 19 -9.12 -9.50 -2.97
C TRP A 19 -8.83 -9.49 -4.47
N THR A 20 -7.77 -8.79 -4.88
CA THR A 20 -7.32 -8.78 -6.27
C THR A 20 -6.91 -10.18 -6.73
N PHE A 21 -6.15 -10.92 -5.90
CA PHE A 21 -5.80 -12.30 -6.18
C PHE A 21 -7.03 -13.19 -6.36
N GLU A 22 -8.02 -13.11 -5.45
CA GLU A 22 -9.25 -13.88 -5.54
C GLU A 22 -10.02 -13.59 -6.84
N GLU A 23 -10.09 -12.33 -7.26
CA GLU A 23 -10.73 -11.98 -8.53
C GLU A 23 -9.92 -12.47 -9.74
N TYR A 24 -8.59 -12.42 -9.71
CA TYR A 24 -7.77 -13.05 -10.75
C TYR A 24 -8.03 -14.55 -10.85
N VAL A 25 -8.11 -15.25 -9.71
CA VAL A 25 -8.43 -16.70 -9.71
C VAL A 25 -9.76 -16.98 -10.40
N LYS A 26 -10.80 -16.20 -10.08
CA LYS A 26 -12.14 -16.36 -10.69
C LYS A 26 -12.13 -16.07 -12.19
N VAL A 27 -11.63 -14.90 -12.58
CA VAL A 27 -11.65 -14.45 -13.98
C VAL A 27 -10.77 -15.31 -14.88
N CYS A 28 -9.60 -15.73 -14.39
CA CYS A 28 -8.75 -16.67 -15.12
C CYS A 28 -9.43 -18.03 -15.31
N ALA A 29 -10.08 -18.56 -14.28
CA ALA A 29 -10.81 -19.84 -14.37
C ALA A 29 -11.96 -19.80 -15.39
N GLU A 30 -12.70 -18.69 -15.47
CA GLU A 30 -13.75 -18.48 -16.48
C GLU A 30 -13.22 -18.55 -17.91
N LYS A 31 -11.94 -18.22 -18.12
CA LYS A 31 -11.24 -18.25 -19.41
C LYS A 31 -10.38 -19.50 -19.62
N GLY A 32 -10.45 -20.48 -18.71
CA GLY A 32 -9.73 -21.74 -18.80
C GLY A 32 -8.26 -21.68 -18.35
N TYR A 33 -7.85 -20.64 -17.63
CA TYR A 33 -6.51 -20.49 -17.06
C TYR A 33 -6.52 -20.72 -15.56
N ILE A 34 -5.38 -21.16 -15.00
CA ILE A 34 -5.22 -21.38 -13.56
C ILE A 34 -4.26 -20.32 -13.01
N MET A 35 -4.81 -19.38 -12.23
CA MET A 35 -4.02 -18.41 -11.46
C MET A 35 -3.76 -18.99 -10.08
N ASP A 36 -2.53 -19.37 -9.79
CA ASP A 36 -2.13 -19.76 -8.44
C ASP A 36 -1.47 -18.60 -7.67
N ARG A 37 -1.33 -18.80 -6.35
CA ARG A 37 -0.73 -17.79 -5.47
C ARG A 37 0.74 -17.50 -5.79
N ALA A 38 1.50 -18.47 -6.29
CA ALA A 38 2.90 -18.28 -6.65
C ALA A 38 3.04 -17.38 -7.89
N CYS A 39 2.21 -17.62 -8.91
CA CYS A 39 2.14 -16.78 -10.10
C CYS A 39 1.76 -15.34 -9.71
N TYR A 40 0.69 -15.15 -8.92
CA TYR A 40 0.26 -13.83 -8.49
C TYR A 40 1.34 -13.10 -7.68
N LYS A 41 1.95 -13.76 -6.67
CA LYS A 41 3.05 -13.17 -5.90
C LYS A 41 4.24 -12.74 -6.76
N SER A 42 4.46 -13.41 -7.89
CA SER A 42 5.56 -13.07 -8.80
C SER A 42 5.36 -11.73 -9.52
N ILE A 43 4.15 -11.19 -9.53
CA ILE A 43 3.80 -9.92 -10.20
C ILE A 43 3.50 -8.77 -9.23
N VAL A 44 3.24 -9.05 -7.95
CA VAL A 44 2.94 -8.03 -6.94
C VAL A 44 4.10 -7.05 -6.82
N GLY A 45 3.78 -5.75 -6.86
CA GLY A 45 4.73 -4.65 -6.75
C GLY A 45 5.52 -4.33 -8.02
N TYR A 46 5.26 -5.00 -9.16
CA TYR A 46 5.90 -4.67 -10.43
C TYR A 46 5.07 -3.70 -11.28
N THR A 47 5.76 -3.03 -12.21
CA THR A 47 5.09 -2.19 -13.21
C THR A 47 4.29 -3.03 -14.21
N MET A 48 3.28 -2.44 -14.84
CA MET A 48 2.46 -3.11 -15.86
C MET A 48 3.27 -3.71 -17.01
N THR A 49 4.39 -3.09 -17.38
CA THR A 49 5.31 -3.63 -18.41
C THR A 49 5.89 -4.97 -17.98
N VAL A 50 6.37 -5.08 -16.74
CA VAL A 50 6.93 -6.33 -16.19
C VAL A 50 5.83 -7.36 -15.95
N ILE A 51 4.66 -6.94 -15.47
CA ILE A 51 3.50 -7.81 -15.27
C ILE A 51 3.09 -8.47 -16.60
N ARG A 52 2.97 -7.68 -17.68
CA ARG A 52 2.66 -8.21 -19.04
C ARG A 52 3.67 -9.24 -19.50
N GLN A 53 4.96 -8.97 -19.29
CA GLN A 53 6.00 -9.93 -19.65
C GLN A 53 5.85 -11.23 -18.85
N LYS A 54 5.73 -11.17 -17.53
CA LYS A 54 5.60 -12.34 -16.65
C LYS A 54 4.36 -13.18 -16.98
N PHE A 55 3.24 -12.55 -17.26
CA PHE A 55 2.03 -13.28 -17.66
C PHE A 55 2.16 -13.96 -19.02
N ARG A 56 2.82 -13.31 -20.00
CA ARG A 56 3.12 -13.97 -21.28
C ARG A 56 4.07 -15.16 -21.12
N GLU A 57 5.05 -15.05 -20.26
CA GLU A 57 5.98 -16.14 -19.96
C GLU A 57 5.26 -17.32 -19.27
N HIS A 58 4.30 -17.05 -18.37
CA HIS A 58 3.59 -18.06 -17.61
C HIS A 58 2.43 -18.71 -18.37
N PHE A 59 1.60 -17.92 -19.05
CA PHE A 59 0.37 -18.37 -19.69
C PHE A 59 0.45 -18.48 -21.21
N GLY A 60 1.49 -17.95 -21.84
CA GLY A 60 1.66 -17.90 -23.29
C GLY A 60 1.19 -16.60 -23.93
N ALA A 61 1.47 -16.48 -25.25
CA ALA A 61 1.24 -15.23 -26.00
C ALA A 61 -0.26 -14.90 -26.18
N ASP A 62 -1.12 -15.92 -26.19
CA ASP A 62 -2.56 -15.80 -26.43
C ASP A 62 -3.35 -15.48 -25.15
N PHE A 63 -2.67 -15.31 -24.02
CA PHE A 63 -3.33 -14.97 -22.76
C PHE A 63 -4.00 -13.59 -22.86
N PRO A 64 -5.33 -13.49 -22.64
CA PRO A 64 -6.10 -12.27 -22.85
C PRO A 64 -5.95 -11.29 -21.66
N LEU A 65 -4.73 -10.85 -21.39
CA LEU A 65 -4.36 -10.13 -20.18
C LEU A 65 -5.17 -8.85 -19.97
N GLU A 66 -5.31 -8.01 -21.00
CA GLU A 66 -6.00 -6.72 -20.86
C GLU A 66 -7.49 -6.90 -20.54
N GLU A 67 -8.12 -7.92 -21.12
CA GLU A 67 -9.50 -8.28 -20.81
C GLU A 67 -9.64 -8.79 -19.37
N ILE A 68 -8.70 -9.64 -18.92
CA ILE A 68 -8.70 -10.17 -17.55
C ILE A 68 -8.49 -9.01 -16.55
N ILE A 69 -7.53 -8.12 -16.79
CA ILE A 69 -7.29 -6.96 -15.92
C ILE A 69 -8.54 -6.08 -15.81
N SER A 70 -9.18 -5.77 -16.96
CA SER A 70 -10.41 -4.97 -16.96
C SER A 70 -11.51 -5.61 -16.12
N GLN A 71 -11.74 -6.91 -16.34
CA GLN A 71 -12.76 -7.65 -15.60
C GLN A 71 -12.47 -7.75 -14.10
N VAL A 72 -11.21 -7.96 -13.72
CA VAL A 72 -10.77 -7.98 -12.33
C VAL A 72 -11.04 -6.63 -11.66
N HIS A 73 -10.69 -5.52 -12.31
CA HIS A 73 -10.95 -4.18 -11.75
C HIS A 73 -12.44 -3.91 -11.59
N GLU A 74 -13.26 -4.25 -12.60
CA GLU A 74 -14.72 -4.10 -12.51
C GLU A 74 -15.32 -4.94 -11.37
N ASN A 75 -14.83 -6.16 -11.18
CA ASN A 75 -15.26 -7.04 -10.10
C ASN A 75 -14.88 -6.46 -8.74
N LEU A 76 -13.64 -5.96 -8.59
CA LEU A 76 -13.17 -5.33 -7.35
C LEU A 76 -14.00 -4.10 -7.01
N ASP A 77 -14.28 -3.23 -7.98
CA ASP A 77 -15.11 -2.04 -7.75
C ASP A 77 -16.52 -2.40 -7.28
N ARG A 78 -17.12 -3.46 -7.87
CA ARG A 78 -18.41 -3.99 -7.43
C ARG A 78 -18.33 -4.57 -6.02
N ARG A 79 -17.28 -5.32 -5.73
CA ARG A 79 -17.06 -5.94 -4.43
C ARG A 79 -16.88 -4.88 -3.34
N PHE A 80 -16.05 -3.86 -3.58
CA PHE A 80 -15.90 -2.72 -2.67
C PHE A 80 -17.22 -1.97 -2.44
N ALA A 81 -18.09 -1.90 -3.45
CA ALA A 81 -19.39 -1.26 -3.32
C ALA A 81 -20.39 -2.10 -2.49
N GLN A 82 -20.31 -3.42 -2.55
CA GLN A 82 -21.27 -4.34 -1.94
C GLN A 82 -20.82 -4.81 -0.54
N GLU A 83 -19.55 -5.13 -0.36
CA GLU A 83 -19.00 -5.74 0.86
C GLU A 83 -18.25 -4.71 1.74
N GLY A 84 -18.00 -3.49 1.22
CA GLY A 84 -17.20 -2.47 1.91
C GLY A 84 -15.72 -2.60 1.61
N ILE A 85 -14.90 -1.80 2.29
CA ILE A 85 -13.44 -1.80 2.12
C ILE A 85 -12.82 -2.80 3.10
N PRO A 86 -11.98 -3.75 2.64
CA PRO A 86 -11.32 -4.71 3.51
C PRO A 86 -10.17 -4.04 4.29
N VAL A 87 -10.50 -3.39 5.39
CA VAL A 87 -9.53 -2.70 6.25
C VAL A 87 -8.63 -3.71 6.94
N LYS A 88 -7.33 -3.48 6.92
CA LYS A 88 -6.33 -4.35 7.60
C LYS A 88 -6.51 -4.33 9.12
N PRO A 89 -6.32 -5.49 9.78
CA PRO A 89 -6.38 -5.57 11.24
C PRO A 89 -5.43 -4.56 11.91
N GLY A 90 -5.92 -3.91 12.97
CA GLY A 90 -5.15 -2.92 13.73
C GLY A 90 -5.16 -1.51 13.15
N LEU A 91 -5.61 -1.27 11.90
CA LEU A 91 -5.61 0.07 11.30
C LEU A 91 -6.42 1.05 12.14
N MET A 92 -7.68 0.73 12.45
CA MET A 92 -8.55 1.65 13.19
C MET A 92 -7.99 1.98 14.58
N ALA A 93 -7.46 0.98 15.28
CA ALA A 93 -6.82 1.20 16.59
C ALA A 93 -5.60 2.12 16.50
N LEU A 94 -4.77 1.97 15.44
CA LEU A 94 -3.62 2.83 15.20
C LEU A 94 -4.06 4.27 14.85
N LEU A 95 -5.04 4.44 13.97
CA LEU A 95 -5.56 5.77 13.58
C LEU A 95 -6.13 6.51 14.80
N ASP A 96 -6.93 5.85 15.62
CA ASP A 96 -7.49 6.43 16.85
C ASP A 96 -6.38 6.82 17.84
N TYR A 97 -5.37 5.96 18.01
CA TYR A 97 -4.22 6.24 18.86
C TYR A 97 -3.46 7.49 18.39
N LEU A 98 -3.18 7.62 17.09
CA LEU A 98 -2.48 8.75 16.51
C LEU A 98 -3.32 10.05 16.59
N LYS A 99 -4.64 9.95 16.35
CA LYS A 99 -5.59 11.08 16.48
C LYS A 99 -5.60 11.62 17.91
N GLN A 100 -5.65 10.75 18.93
CA GLN A 100 -5.58 11.15 20.35
C GLN A 100 -4.27 11.87 20.69
N ARG A 101 -3.18 11.51 20.03
CA ARG A 101 -1.87 12.15 20.19
C ARG A 101 -1.66 13.40 19.33
N ARG A 102 -2.69 13.77 18.54
CA ARG A 102 -2.62 14.90 17.59
C ARG A 102 -1.49 14.74 16.57
N CYS A 103 -1.13 13.50 16.24
CA CYS A 103 -0.18 13.20 15.20
C CYS A 103 -0.84 13.44 13.84
N ARG A 104 -0.15 14.11 12.92
CA ARG A 104 -0.64 14.29 11.54
C ARG A 104 -0.54 12.99 10.80
N MET A 105 -1.57 12.66 10.04
CA MET A 105 -1.61 11.44 9.23
C MET A 105 -1.83 11.80 7.78
N VAL A 106 -1.03 11.22 6.88
CA VAL A 106 -1.10 11.44 5.43
C VAL A 106 -1.11 10.10 4.73
N VAL A 107 -1.91 9.94 3.68
CA VAL A 107 -1.80 8.79 2.78
C VAL A 107 -0.85 9.12 1.64
N ALA A 108 0.06 8.19 1.29
CA ALA A 108 0.96 8.30 0.15
C ALA A 108 0.98 6.99 -0.64
N THR A 109 0.21 6.92 -1.73
CA THR A 109 -0.05 5.69 -2.48
C THR A 109 0.24 5.83 -3.97
N SER A 110 0.62 4.73 -4.61
CA SER A 110 0.78 4.65 -6.08
C SER A 110 -0.56 4.64 -6.85
N SER A 111 -1.68 4.47 -6.16
CA SER A 111 -3.03 4.51 -6.73
C SER A 111 -3.42 5.92 -7.17
N ASP A 112 -4.33 6.02 -8.15
CA ASP A 112 -4.86 7.31 -8.62
C ASP A 112 -5.85 7.94 -7.62
N ARG A 113 -6.02 9.26 -7.73
CA ARG A 113 -6.87 10.07 -6.86
C ARG A 113 -8.30 9.56 -6.79
N LYS A 114 -8.90 9.22 -7.91
CA LYS A 114 -10.29 8.78 -7.96
C LYS A 114 -10.53 7.50 -7.14
N ARG A 115 -9.60 6.53 -7.27
CA ARG A 115 -9.64 5.27 -6.51
C ARG A 115 -9.46 5.53 -5.02
N VAL A 116 -8.48 6.36 -4.65
CA VAL A 116 -8.17 6.69 -3.25
C VAL A 116 -9.36 7.35 -2.56
N ASP A 117 -9.94 8.39 -3.18
CA ASP A 117 -11.11 9.10 -2.62
C ASP A 117 -12.30 8.15 -2.41
N ALA A 118 -12.53 7.23 -3.36
CA ALA A 118 -13.59 6.23 -3.23
C ALA A 118 -13.35 5.27 -2.05
N ILE A 119 -12.10 4.81 -1.87
CA ILE A 119 -11.70 3.89 -0.78
C ILE A 119 -11.82 4.59 0.57
N LEU A 120 -11.23 5.77 0.74
CA LEU A 120 -11.24 6.49 2.00
C LEU A 120 -12.67 6.82 2.44
N ARG A 121 -13.51 7.31 1.50
CA ARG A 121 -14.92 7.62 1.78
C ARG A 121 -15.71 6.38 2.19
N ARG A 122 -15.62 5.29 1.42
CA ARG A 122 -16.34 4.05 1.71
C ARG A 122 -15.87 3.38 3.00
N GLY A 123 -14.58 3.51 3.32
CA GLY A 123 -13.99 3.00 4.55
C GLY A 123 -14.24 3.87 5.78
N GLY A 124 -14.82 5.06 5.61
CA GLY A 124 -14.99 6.03 6.71
C GLY A 124 -13.65 6.53 7.25
N LEU A 125 -12.63 6.63 6.39
CA LEU A 125 -11.25 6.93 6.77
C LEU A 125 -10.86 8.39 6.49
N GLU A 126 -11.66 9.15 5.73
CA GLU A 126 -11.32 10.50 5.25
C GLU A 126 -10.93 11.46 6.39
N GLU A 127 -11.68 11.41 7.50
CA GLU A 127 -11.48 12.33 8.62
C GLU A 127 -10.19 12.11 9.46
N TYR A 128 -9.47 11.02 9.23
CA TYR A 128 -8.21 10.73 9.91
C TYR A 128 -7.02 11.43 9.27
N PHE A 129 -7.08 11.70 7.98
CA PHE A 129 -5.95 12.18 7.20
C PHE A 129 -6.04 13.67 6.92
N VAL A 130 -4.94 14.39 7.20
CA VAL A 130 -4.85 15.83 6.89
C VAL A 130 -4.68 16.09 5.40
N ASP A 131 -4.09 15.13 4.67
CA ASP A 131 -3.93 15.19 3.22
C ASP A 131 -3.66 13.79 2.62
N VAL A 132 -3.66 13.71 1.30
CA VAL A 132 -3.37 12.52 0.51
C VAL A 132 -2.48 12.89 -0.66
N VAL A 133 -1.50 12.04 -0.97
CA VAL A 133 -0.67 12.11 -2.18
C VAL A 133 -0.87 10.84 -2.99
N CYS A 134 -1.32 11.01 -4.23
CA CYS A 134 -1.65 9.91 -5.14
C CYS A 134 -0.59 9.75 -6.24
N GLY A 135 -0.54 8.58 -6.87
CA GLY A 135 0.42 8.27 -7.92
C GLY A 135 0.33 9.18 -9.14
N ASP A 136 -0.86 9.70 -9.47
CA ASP A 136 -1.08 10.65 -10.55
C ASP A 136 -0.73 12.11 -10.18
N GLU A 137 -0.31 12.36 -8.95
CA GLU A 137 0.16 13.67 -8.50
C GLU A 137 1.68 13.81 -8.50
N VAL A 138 2.42 12.74 -8.78
CA VAL A 138 3.89 12.72 -8.80
C VAL A 138 4.41 12.43 -10.21
N LYS A 139 5.61 12.93 -10.53
CA LYS A 139 6.25 12.65 -11.80
C LYS A 139 6.88 11.28 -11.83
N ASN A 140 7.49 10.89 -10.70
CA ASN A 140 8.18 9.62 -10.54
C ASN A 140 7.53 8.87 -9.37
N GLY A 141 7.00 7.67 -9.65
CA GLY A 141 6.46 6.78 -8.63
C GLY A 141 7.55 6.07 -7.83
N LYS A 142 7.15 5.39 -6.72
CA LYS A 142 8.05 4.53 -5.93
C LYS A 142 8.87 3.63 -6.86
N PRO A 143 10.19 3.53 -6.72
CA PRO A 143 11.01 3.86 -5.55
C PRO A 143 11.62 5.28 -5.56
N ASP A 144 11.11 6.21 -6.36
CA ASP A 144 11.50 7.62 -6.25
C ASP A 144 10.92 8.20 -4.94
N PRO A 145 11.68 9.05 -4.20
CA PRO A 145 11.24 9.62 -2.94
C PRO A 145 10.15 10.69 -3.08
N GLU A 146 9.83 11.14 -4.29
CA GLU A 146 8.96 12.30 -4.56
C GLU A 146 7.64 12.23 -3.79
N ILE A 147 7.00 11.04 -3.76
CA ILE A 147 5.70 10.88 -3.12
C ILE A 147 5.73 11.12 -1.60
N PHE A 148 6.77 10.66 -0.92
CA PHE A 148 6.91 10.84 0.52
C PHE A 148 7.40 12.24 0.90
N LEU A 149 8.28 12.84 0.09
CA LEU A 149 8.68 14.25 0.27
C LEU A 149 7.49 15.17 0.10
N LYS A 150 6.64 14.92 -0.90
CA LYS A 150 5.40 15.67 -1.11
C LYS A 150 4.39 15.46 0.03
N ALA A 151 4.32 14.26 0.60
CA ALA A 151 3.49 14.00 1.79
C ALA A 151 3.98 14.79 3.01
N CYS A 152 5.30 14.89 3.23
CA CYS A 152 5.87 15.77 4.26
C CYS A 152 5.52 17.24 4.01
N GLU A 153 5.67 17.72 2.78
CA GLU A 153 5.33 19.10 2.41
C GLU A 153 3.87 19.43 2.73
N LYS A 154 2.93 18.58 2.28
CA LYS A 154 1.48 18.75 2.53
C LYS A 154 1.14 18.69 4.02
N ALA A 155 1.83 17.88 4.80
CA ALA A 155 1.67 17.82 6.25
C ALA A 155 2.33 18.99 6.99
N GLY A 156 3.18 19.79 6.34
CA GLY A 156 4.03 20.77 7.00
C GLY A 156 5.02 20.09 7.97
N ALA A 157 5.57 18.93 7.60
CA ALA A 157 6.50 18.13 8.36
C ALA A 157 7.87 18.08 7.70
N SER A 158 8.91 17.76 8.49
CA SER A 158 10.22 17.41 7.94
C SER A 158 10.41 15.89 7.88
N PRO A 159 11.26 15.37 6.99
CA PRO A 159 11.59 13.94 6.93
C PRO A 159 12.03 13.36 8.28
N GLU A 160 12.75 14.12 9.09
CA GLU A 160 13.27 13.67 10.39
C GLU A 160 12.19 13.51 11.46
N THR A 161 11.03 14.17 11.30
CA THR A 161 9.89 14.07 12.22
C THR A 161 8.76 13.20 11.69
N ALA A 162 8.91 12.69 10.46
CA ALA A 162 7.97 11.77 9.83
C ALA A 162 8.34 10.30 10.07
N LEU A 163 7.36 9.42 9.93
CA LEU A 163 7.50 7.97 9.93
C LEU A 163 6.64 7.42 8.80
N VAL A 164 7.23 6.59 7.92
CA VAL A 164 6.50 5.87 6.88
C VAL A 164 6.10 4.50 7.38
N LEU A 165 4.87 4.07 7.08
CA LEU A 165 4.40 2.69 7.20
C LEU A 165 4.20 2.14 5.80
N GLU A 166 4.79 0.99 5.51
CA GLU A 166 4.88 0.39 4.17
C GLU A 166 4.89 -1.13 4.22
N ASP A 167 4.44 -1.79 3.15
CA ASP A 167 4.47 -3.24 2.99
C ASP A 167 5.44 -3.71 1.89
N SER A 168 5.80 -2.82 0.95
CA SER A 168 6.49 -3.13 -0.30
C SER A 168 7.97 -2.74 -0.33
N GLU A 169 8.77 -3.49 -1.11
CA GLU A 169 10.19 -3.17 -1.33
C GLU A 169 10.39 -1.78 -1.97
N TRP A 170 9.53 -1.42 -2.93
CA TRP A 170 9.64 -0.15 -3.63
C TRP A 170 9.30 1.05 -2.73
N GLY A 171 8.31 0.88 -1.85
CA GLY A 171 7.98 1.92 -0.88
C GLY A 171 9.02 2.06 0.22
N ILE A 172 9.56 0.96 0.74
CA ILE A 172 10.69 0.99 1.70
C ILE A 172 11.87 1.76 1.08
N LEU A 173 12.23 1.45 -0.17
CA LEU A 173 13.34 2.13 -0.85
C LEU A 173 13.04 3.61 -1.10
N ALA A 174 11.80 3.97 -1.41
CA ALA A 174 11.39 5.37 -1.57
C ALA A 174 11.49 6.14 -0.24
N ALA A 175 11.04 5.56 0.89
CA ALA A 175 11.17 6.15 2.21
C ALA A 175 12.63 6.34 2.62
N HIS A 176 13.47 5.33 2.39
CA HIS A 176 14.90 5.42 2.63
C HIS A 176 15.56 6.56 1.83
N ARG A 177 15.24 6.67 0.54
CA ARG A 177 15.75 7.76 -0.32
C ARG A 177 15.23 9.14 0.07
N ALA A 178 14.04 9.20 0.67
CA ALA A 178 13.48 10.43 1.25
C ALA A 178 14.13 10.83 2.58
N GLY A 179 14.97 9.96 3.17
CA GLY A 179 15.54 10.15 4.50
C GLY A 179 14.52 10.01 5.63
N ILE A 180 13.42 9.29 5.39
CA ILE A 180 12.33 9.11 6.37
C ILE A 180 12.43 7.71 6.96
N PRO A 181 12.45 7.56 8.30
CA PRO A 181 12.32 6.26 8.96
C PRO A 181 11.10 5.49 8.46
N CYS A 182 11.27 4.20 8.19
CA CYS A 182 10.20 3.35 7.69
C CYS A 182 10.01 2.12 8.58
N ILE A 183 8.76 1.82 8.95
CA ILE A 183 8.37 0.52 9.52
C ILE A 183 7.73 -0.30 8.39
N CYS A 184 8.23 -1.52 8.21
CA CYS A 184 7.65 -2.47 7.26
C CYS A 184 6.61 -3.35 7.95
N ILE A 185 5.42 -3.43 7.36
CA ILE A 185 4.35 -4.39 7.72
C ILE A 185 4.07 -5.22 6.47
N PRO A 186 4.74 -6.36 6.26
CA PRO A 186 4.61 -7.14 5.04
C PRO A 186 3.17 -7.61 4.80
N ASP A 187 2.75 -7.57 3.53
CA ASP A 187 1.50 -8.15 3.09
C ASP A 187 1.74 -9.51 2.39
N MET A 188 1.21 -9.70 1.21
CA MET A 188 1.25 -10.94 0.47
C MET A 188 2.67 -11.39 0.09
N LYS A 189 3.56 -10.43 -0.17
CA LYS A 189 4.97 -10.67 -0.52
C LYS A 189 5.88 -10.10 0.57
N GLU A 190 6.67 -10.97 1.18
CA GLU A 190 7.73 -10.57 2.10
C GLU A 190 8.84 -9.78 1.36
N PRO A 191 9.20 -8.57 1.78
CA PRO A 191 10.38 -7.88 1.27
C PRO A 191 11.67 -8.68 1.54
N GLY A 192 12.63 -8.56 0.61
CA GLY A 192 13.94 -9.18 0.78
C GLY A 192 14.73 -8.58 1.95
N ASP A 193 15.75 -9.31 2.39
CA ASP A 193 16.58 -8.91 3.55
C ASP A 193 17.27 -7.55 3.34
N GLU A 194 17.69 -7.24 2.11
CA GLU A 194 18.26 -5.93 1.76
C GLU A 194 17.27 -4.78 2.00
N SER A 195 16.00 -4.96 1.60
CA SER A 195 14.96 -3.95 1.83
C SER A 195 14.60 -3.84 3.31
N LYS A 196 14.50 -4.98 4.02
CA LYS A 196 14.24 -4.99 5.47
C LYS A 196 15.34 -4.28 6.25
N ALA A 197 16.60 -4.39 5.84
CA ALA A 197 17.73 -3.70 6.46
C ALA A 197 17.66 -2.16 6.36
N LEU A 198 16.84 -1.62 5.45
CA LEU A 198 16.59 -0.17 5.32
C LEU A 198 15.49 0.33 6.27
N THR A 199 14.80 -0.55 6.97
CA THR A 199 13.71 -0.20 7.87
C THR A 199 14.17 -0.06 9.32
N VAL A 200 13.46 0.73 10.11
CA VAL A 200 13.71 0.84 11.56
C VAL A 200 13.07 -0.32 12.33
N ALA A 201 12.08 -0.99 11.75
CA ALA A 201 11.46 -2.20 12.28
C ALA A 201 10.69 -2.93 11.17
N VAL A 202 10.53 -4.25 11.34
CA VAL A 202 9.58 -5.08 10.60
C VAL A 202 8.58 -5.62 11.63
N MET A 203 7.28 -5.45 11.34
CA MET A 203 6.20 -5.81 12.25
C MET A 203 5.19 -6.69 11.53
N SER A 204 4.44 -7.50 12.27
CA SER A 204 3.44 -8.40 11.73
C SER A 204 2.05 -7.76 11.57
N SER A 205 1.83 -6.61 12.20
CA SER A 205 0.56 -5.89 12.14
C SER A 205 0.70 -4.39 12.43
N LEU A 206 -0.30 -3.63 12.00
CA LEU A 206 -0.40 -2.19 12.31
C LEU A 206 -0.58 -1.92 13.82
N GLU A 207 -1.13 -2.88 14.57
CA GLU A 207 -1.31 -2.75 16.01
C GLU A 207 0.03 -2.68 16.77
N GLU A 208 1.06 -3.39 16.29
CA GLU A 208 2.39 -3.39 16.90
C GLU A 208 3.07 -2.01 16.81
N VAL A 209 2.70 -1.19 15.82
CA VAL A 209 3.21 0.18 15.66
C VAL A 209 2.88 1.03 16.89
N ILE A 210 1.72 0.80 17.53
CA ILE A 210 1.32 1.52 18.75
C ILE A 210 2.36 1.31 19.84
N GLY A 211 2.76 0.03 20.06
CA GLY A 211 3.77 -0.31 21.07
C GLY A 211 5.16 0.28 20.76
N TYR A 212 5.52 0.38 19.49
CA TYR A 212 6.76 1.02 19.05
C TYR A 212 6.75 2.52 19.34
N LEU A 213 5.66 3.21 18.98
CA LEU A 213 5.53 4.65 19.21
C LEU A 213 5.48 5.00 20.70
N GLN A 214 4.89 4.14 21.54
CA GLN A 214 4.89 4.32 23.00
C GLN A 214 6.31 4.27 23.58
N LYS A 215 7.14 3.34 23.13
CA LYS A 215 8.53 3.19 23.60
C LYS A 215 9.44 4.33 23.11
N SER A 216 9.18 4.88 21.92
CA SER A 216 9.98 5.95 21.32
C SER A 216 9.75 7.32 22.00
N VAL A 217 8.75 7.44 22.86
CA VAL A 217 8.41 8.68 23.60
C VAL A 217 9.06 8.75 25.00
N TYR A 218 9.54 7.60 25.50
CA TYR A 218 10.25 7.54 26.79
C TYR A 218 11.69 7.09 26.55
N PRO A 219 12.70 8.00 26.65
CA PRO A 219 14.10 7.59 26.79
C PRO A 219 14.32 6.92 28.14
#